data_be34310eff495f693bbe1ca4522cdfc4
#
_entry.id   be34310eff495f693bbe1ca4522cdfc4
#
_cell.length_a   1.000
_cell.length_b   1.000
_cell.length_c   1.000
_cell.angle_alpha   90.00
_cell.angle_beta   90.00
_cell.angle_gamma   90.00
#
_symmetry.space_group_name_H-M   'P 1'
#
loop_
_entity.id
_entity.type
_entity.pdbx_description
1 polymer ?
#
loop_
_entity_poly.entity_id
_entity_poly.type
_entity_poly.pdbx_seq_one_letter_code
_entity_poly.pdbx_strand_id
1 'polypeptide(L)'
;IHLYGPENFIANVAGKLAGFTWNLADRYSESVTMEVTEVHVDRLIKAKFKAIDRFKKSNEIEEPFVDGVLVDESGFTVCAAILEHHIPCLGFALNEKDHLNIRKDRLEEMGYPTGSWLNELKKCIYERKPDEYLLQIPAGNNRNQKKSLGHLKKELVLISPGQKISYVVDTVYNEANKTRIVDLVRESDIFFCESPFLAEEEARGLERHHLTS
;
A
#
# COMPACT_ATOMS: atom_id res chain seq x y z
N ILE A 1 -13.08 -6.69 -1.21
CA ILE A 1 -12.70 -5.61 -2.14
C ILE A 1 -12.48 -4.35 -1.30
N HIS A 2 -11.31 -3.70 -1.44
CA HIS A 2 -11.02 -2.43 -0.80
C HIS A 2 -11.12 -1.30 -1.83
N LEU A 3 -11.82 -0.24 -1.48
CA LEU A 3 -12.02 0.95 -2.31
C LEU A 3 -11.59 2.18 -1.51
N TYR A 4 -10.83 3.07 -2.13
CA TYR A 4 -10.35 4.30 -1.53
C TYR A 4 -10.79 5.48 -2.40
N GLY A 5 -11.25 6.55 -1.79
CA GLY A 5 -11.64 7.76 -2.49
C GLY A 5 -11.61 8.99 -1.58
N PRO A 6 -11.76 10.18 -2.14
CA PRO A 6 -11.76 11.42 -1.39
C PRO A 6 -13.07 11.60 -0.59
N GLU A 7 -13.22 12.72 0.06
CA GLU A 7 -14.45 13.13 0.77
C GLU A 7 -15.70 12.88 -0.07
N ASN A 8 -16.79 12.38 0.58
CA ASN A 8 -18.06 11.93 0.00
C ASN A 8 -18.01 10.60 -0.78
N PHE A 9 -16.88 9.91 -0.82
CA PHE A 9 -16.75 8.65 -1.57
C PHE A 9 -17.67 7.54 -1.03
N ILE A 10 -17.81 7.43 0.29
CA ILE A 10 -18.72 6.45 0.93
C ILE A 10 -20.17 6.69 0.50
N ALA A 11 -20.61 7.95 0.49
CA ALA A 11 -21.96 8.31 0.05
C ALA A 11 -22.17 8.00 -1.45
N ASN A 12 -21.19 8.26 -2.29
CA ASN A 12 -21.23 7.97 -3.71
C ASN A 12 -21.31 6.46 -3.98
N VAL A 13 -20.52 5.65 -3.28
CA VAL A 13 -20.59 4.18 -3.37
C VAL A 13 -21.94 3.67 -2.88
N ALA A 14 -22.43 4.16 -1.74
CA ALA A 14 -23.74 3.80 -1.21
C ALA A 14 -24.86 4.12 -2.21
N GLY A 15 -24.86 5.32 -2.81
CA GLY A 15 -25.82 5.72 -3.83
C GLY A 15 -25.79 4.84 -5.07
N LYS A 16 -24.59 4.50 -5.55
CA LYS A 16 -24.43 3.60 -6.70
C LYS A 16 -24.95 2.19 -6.41
N LEU A 17 -24.65 1.64 -5.24
CA LEU A 17 -25.12 0.32 -4.82
C LEU A 17 -26.63 0.30 -4.59
N ALA A 18 -27.23 1.37 -4.04
CA ALA A 18 -28.66 1.50 -3.83
C ALA A 18 -29.49 1.55 -5.13
N GLY A 19 -28.85 1.82 -6.27
CA GLY A 19 -29.49 1.77 -7.59
C GLY A 19 -29.91 0.37 -8.05
N PHE A 20 -29.50 -0.68 -7.33
CA PHE A 20 -29.81 -2.08 -7.66
C PHE A 20 -30.65 -2.72 -6.54
N THR A 21 -31.53 -3.65 -6.92
CA THR A 21 -32.44 -4.30 -5.97
C THR A 21 -31.79 -5.36 -5.09
N TRP A 22 -30.71 -5.98 -5.55
CA TRP A 22 -29.95 -7.03 -4.85
C TRP A 22 -30.84 -8.16 -4.30
N ASN A 23 -31.95 -8.48 -4.96
CA ASN A 23 -32.99 -9.38 -4.47
C ASN A 23 -32.57 -10.86 -4.34
N LEU A 24 -31.42 -11.23 -4.91
CA LEU A 24 -30.85 -12.58 -4.84
C LEU A 24 -29.56 -12.64 -4.03
N ALA A 25 -29.09 -11.52 -3.48
CA ALA A 25 -27.77 -11.46 -2.84
C ALA A 25 -27.69 -12.30 -1.56
N ASP A 26 -28.79 -12.55 -0.88
CA ASP A 26 -28.90 -13.34 0.33
C ASP A 26 -28.91 -14.88 0.09
N ARG A 27 -28.93 -15.31 -1.18
CA ARG A 27 -28.95 -16.74 -1.55
C ARG A 27 -27.56 -17.37 -1.65
N TYR A 28 -26.51 -16.56 -1.61
CA TYR A 28 -25.13 -17.04 -1.76
C TYR A 28 -24.44 -17.18 -0.40
N SER A 29 -23.86 -18.37 -0.14
CA SER A 29 -23.11 -18.65 1.08
C SER A 29 -21.81 -17.85 1.17
N GLU A 30 -21.16 -17.61 0.00
CA GLU A 30 -19.99 -16.76 -0.09
C GLU A 30 -20.44 -15.36 -0.52
N SER A 31 -20.20 -14.40 0.35
CA SER A 31 -20.70 -13.03 0.17
C SER A 31 -19.56 -12.06 -0.08
N VAL A 32 -19.71 -11.22 -1.12
CA VAL A 32 -18.80 -10.11 -1.38
C VAL A 32 -18.94 -9.06 -0.29
N THR A 33 -17.80 -8.67 0.28
CA THR A 33 -17.68 -7.53 1.17
C THR A 33 -16.85 -6.44 0.50
N MET A 34 -17.36 -5.22 0.45
CA MET A 34 -16.60 -4.03 0.07
C MET A 34 -16.28 -3.24 1.34
N GLU A 35 -15.02 -2.93 1.53
CA GLU A 35 -14.54 -1.99 2.53
C GLU A 35 -14.22 -0.69 1.80
N VAL A 36 -14.98 0.35 2.09
CA VAL A 36 -14.86 1.66 1.45
C VAL A 36 -14.22 2.62 2.44
N THR A 37 -13.12 3.21 2.03
CA THR A 37 -12.38 4.17 2.84
C THR A 37 -12.42 5.55 2.17
N GLU A 38 -12.93 6.52 2.90
CA GLU A 38 -12.92 7.93 2.56
C GLU A 38 -11.71 8.59 3.20
N VAL A 39 -10.92 9.27 2.40
CA VAL A 39 -9.65 9.86 2.80
C VAL A 39 -9.81 11.35 3.02
N HIS A 40 -9.58 11.80 4.24
CA HIS A 40 -9.54 13.20 4.66
C HIS A 40 -8.10 13.60 5.00
N VAL A 41 -7.86 14.88 5.24
CA VAL A 41 -6.52 15.41 5.51
C VAL A 41 -5.88 14.79 6.76
N ASP A 42 -6.67 14.52 7.78
CA ASP A 42 -6.25 14.10 9.11
C ASP A 42 -6.81 12.74 9.55
N ARG A 43 -7.74 12.18 8.79
CA ARG A 43 -8.44 10.95 9.17
C ARG A 43 -8.90 10.12 7.98
N LEU A 44 -9.15 8.86 8.23
CA LEU A 44 -9.81 7.92 7.34
C LEU A 44 -11.17 7.56 7.93
N ILE A 45 -12.22 7.63 7.13
CA ILE A 45 -13.54 7.11 7.49
C ILE A 45 -13.75 5.82 6.70
N LYS A 46 -14.03 4.72 7.38
CA LYS A 46 -14.20 3.40 6.77
C LYS A 46 -15.62 2.90 6.97
N ALA A 47 -16.21 2.36 5.93
CA ALA A 47 -17.52 1.71 5.99
C ALA A 47 -17.50 0.36 5.27
N LYS A 48 -18.37 -0.56 5.70
CA LYS A 48 -18.50 -1.88 5.08
C LYS A 48 -19.85 -2.01 4.38
N PHE A 49 -19.82 -2.65 3.22
CA PHE A 49 -20.99 -2.99 2.41
C PHE A 49 -20.92 -4.47 2.09
N LYS A 50 -21.85 -5.25 2.62
CA LYS A 50 -21.89 -6.71 2.41
C LYS A 50 -23.03 -7.06 1.46
N ALA A 51 -22.77 -7.93 0.51
CA ALA A 51 -23.79 -8.38 -0.44
C ALA A 51 -24.95 -9.06 0.27
N ILE A 52 -24.69 -9.88 1.30
CA ILE A 52 -25.73 -10.55 2.09
C ILE A 52 -26.71 -9.56 2.77
N ASP A 53 -26.23 -8.37 3.07
CA ASP A 53 -27.02 -7.28 3.65
C ASP A 53 -27.56 -6.32 2.56
N ARG A 54 -27.57 -6.78 1.30
CA ARG A 54 -27.96 -5.97 0.11
C ARG A 54 -27.16 -4.68 0.01
N PHE A 55 -25.89 -4.75 0.36
CA PHE A 55 -24.93 -3.63 0.36
C PHE A 55 -25.39 -2.40 1.17
N LYS A 56 -26.12 -2.62 2.24
CA LYS A 56 -26.41 -1.53 3.20
C LYS A 56 -25.12 -1.14 3.92
N LYS A 57 -24.93 0.17 4.08
CA LYS A 57 -23.79 0.71 4.84
C LYS A 57 -23.81 0.22 6.29
N SER A 58 -22.68 -0.28 6.78
CA SER A 58 -22.52 -0.77 8.14
C SER A 58 -21.08 -0.51 8.64
N ASN A 59 -20.89 -0.62 9.96
CA ASN A 59 -19.58 -0.56 10.62
C ASN A 59 -18.75 0.66 10.20
N GLU A 60 -19.31 1.86 10.35
CA GLU A 60 -18.55 3.09 10.12
C GLU A 60 -17.59 3.31 11.29
N ILE A 61 -16.30 3.47 10.98
CA ILE A 61 -15.25 3.76 11.95
C ILE A 61 -14.37 4.89 11.42
N GLU A 62 -13.78 5.63 12.34
CA GLU A 62 -12.84 6.71 12.05
C GLU A 62 -11.46 6.34 12.62
N GLU A 63 -10.41 6.55 11.84
CA GLU A 63 -9.02 6.29 12.22
C GLU A 63 -8.15 7.48 11.80
N PRO A 64 -7.05 7.78 12.51
CA PRO A 64 -6.11 8.81 12.09
C PRO A 64 -5.49 8.48 10.73
N PHE A 65 -5.35 9.50 9.87
CA PHE A 65 -4.56 9.41 8.64
C PHE A 65 -3.19 10.03 8.88
N VAL A 66 -2.17 9.19 9.02
CA VAL A 66 -0.83 9.60 9.40
C VAL A 66 0.14 9.34 8.25
N ASP A 67 1.00 10.31 7.96
CA ASP A 67 2.08 10.21 6.96
C ASP A 67 1.61 9.79 5.55
N GLY A 68 0.33 10.00 5.24
CA GLY A 68 -0.24 9.62 3.96
C GLY A 68 -0.41 8.12 3.74
N VAL A 69 -0.23 7.27 4.76
CA VAL A 69 -0.29 5.81 4.63
C VAL A 69 -1.73 5.32 4.69
N LEU A 70 -2.18 4.66 3.62
CA LEU A 70 -3.48 3.98 3.52
C LEU A 70 -3.41 2.50 3.90
N VAL A 71 -2.32 1.84 3.49
CA VAL A 71 -2.12 0.40 3.68
C VAL A 71 -0.68 0.17 4.08
N ASP A 72 -0.46 -0.62 5.12
CA ASP A 72 0.87 -1.09 5.52
C ASP A 72 0.81 -2.61 5.73
N GLU A 73 1.24 -3.33 4.69
CA GLU A 73 1.31 -4.79 4.66
C GLU A 73 2.75 -5.26 4.84
N SER A 74 2.92 -6.55 5.05
CA SER A 74 4.27 -7.13 5.26
C SER A 74 5.21 -6.95 4.05
N GLY A 75 4.66 -6.88 2.83
CA GLY A 75 5.41 -6.78 1.56
C GLY A 75 5.40 -5.40 0.91
N PHE A 76 4.49 -4.52 1.26
CA PHE A 76 4.34 -3.20 0.63
C PHE A 76 3.59 -2.22 1.51
N THR A 77 3.72 -0.93 1.19
CA THR A 77 2.85 0.14 1.70
C THR A 77 2.17 0.85 0.53
N VAL A 78 0.96 1.36 0.76
CA VAL A 78 0.29 2.27 -0.18
C VAL A 78 0.10 3.61 0.49
N CYS A 79 0.63 4.64 -0.12
CA CYS A 79 0.43 6.02 0.30
C CYS A 79 -0.51 6.75 -0.65
N ALA A 80 -1.22 7.76 -0.14
CA ALA A 80 -2.03 8.63 -0.95
C ALA A 80 -1.80 10.11 -0.62
N ALA A 81 -2.00 10.95 -1.62
CA ALA A 81 -2.08 12.40 -1.46
C ALA A 81 -3.43 12.89 -1.99
N ILE A 82 -4.07 13.79 -1.23
CA ILE A 82 -5.29 14.47 -1.69
C ILE A 82 -4.87 15.60 -2.62
N LEU A 83 -5.37 15.52 -3.85
CA LEU A 83 -5.12 16.49 -4.90
C LEU A 83 -6.42 17.21 -5.28
N GLU A 84 -6.30 18.27 -6.05
CA GLU A 84 -7.40 19.09 -6.52
C GLU A 84 -7.60 18.89 -8.03
N HIS A 85 -8.85 18.65 -8.42
CA HIS A 85 -9.32 18.60 -9.81
C HIS A 85 -10.71 19.24 -9.88
N HIS A 86 -10.85 20.48 -9.42
CA HIS A 86 -12.13 21.14 -9.17
C HIS A 86 -12.96 20.44 -8.06
N ILE A 87 -12.84 19.15 -7.96
CA ILE A 87 -13.26 18.31 -6.83
C ILE A 87 -12.01 17.59 -6.27
N PRO A 88 -12.02 17.12 -5.02
CA PRO A 88 -10.91 16.34 -4.49
C PRO A 88 -10.69 15.05 -5.29
N CYS A 89 -9.43 14.71 -5.55
CA CYS A 89 -9.01 13.43 -6.11
C CYS A 89 -7.83 12.87 -5.33
N LEU A 90 -7.41 11.64 -5.61
CA LEU A 90 -6.30 10.98 -4.93
C LEU A 90 -5.21 10.57 -5.91
N GLY A 91 -3.98 10.97 -5.59
CA GLY A 91 -2.78 10.35 -6.15
C GLY A 91 -2.31 9.22 -5.24
N PHE A 92 -1.69 8.17 -5.80
CA PHE A 92 -1.24 7.00 -5.07
C PHE A 92 0.22 6.69 -5.32
N ALA A 93 0.89 6.13 -4.31
CA ALA A 93 2.20 5.51 -4.44
C ALA A 93 2.19 4.15 -3.73
N LEU A 94 2.57 3.11 -4.47
CA LEU A 94 2.83 1.78 -3.93
C LEU A 94 4.34 1.64 -3.74
N ASN A 95 4.75 1.35 -2.51
CA ASN A 95 6.15 1.12 -2.17
C ASN A 95 6.30 -0.34 -1.74
N GLU A 96 7.00 -1.13 -2.52
CA GLU A 96 7.40 -2.47 -2.08
C GLU A 96 8.45 -2.37 -0.97
N LYS A 97 8.36 -3.26 0.01
CA LYS A 97 9.43 -3.42 1.01
C LYS A 97 10.59 -4.21 0.40
N ASP A 98 11.77 -4.01 0.93
CA ASP A 98 12.95 -4.74 0.48
C ASP A 98 12.72 -6.26 0.46
N HIS A 99 13.17 -6.91 -0.60
CA HIS A 99 13.08 -8.36 -0.72
C HIS A 99 14.28 -9.02 -0.01
N LEU A 100 13.99 -9.83 0.99
CA LEU A 100 14.99 -10.59 1.72
C LEU A 100 15.10 -11.99 1.13
N ASN A 101 16.15 -12.21 0.34
CA ASN A 101 16.45 -13.50 -0.30
C ASN A 101 17.51 -14.25 0.50
N ILE A 102 17.21 -15.51 0.85
CA ILE A 102 18.19 -16.37 1.53
C ILE A 102 19.13 -16.97 0.50
N ARG A 103 20.43 -16.81 0.72
CA ARG A 103 21.51 -17.40 -0.07
C ARG A 103 21.62 -18.89 0.29
N LYS A 104 21.01 -19.74 -0.53
CA LYS A 104 21.00 -21.19 -0.29
C LYS A 104 22.40 -21.80 -0.33
N ASP A 105 23.24 -21.32 -1.25
CA ASP A 105 24.66 -21.68 -1.35
C ASP A 105 25.39 -21.49 -0.03
N ARG A 106 25.25 -20.32 0.55
CA ARG A 106 25.89 -19.98 1.83
C ARG A 106 25.30 -20.75 3.01
N LEU A 107 23.98 -21.01 2.96
CA LEU A 107 23.32 -21.79 3.98
C LEU A 107 23.90 -23.22 4.05
N GLU A 108 24.12 -23.86 2.88
CA GLU A 108 24.72 -25.18 2.75
C GLU A 108 26.20 -25.17 3.17
N GLU A 109 27.01 -24.21 2.71
CA GLU A 109 28.42 -24.07 3.10
C GLU A 109 28.57 -23.92 4.62
N MET A 110 27.68 -23.22 5.28
CA MET A 110 27.71 -23.02 6.74
C MET A 110 27.11 -24.19 7.51
N GLY A 111 26.55 -25.19 6.82
CA GLY A 111 25.94 -26.38 7.43
C GLY A 111 24.65 -26.08 8.19
N TYR A 112 23.92 -25.00 7.82
CA TYR A 112 22.66 -24.67 8.45
C TYR A 112 21.48 -25.30 7.72
N PRO A 113 20.59 -26.01 8.44
CA PRO A 113 19.42 -26.60 7.83
C PRO A 113 18.38 -25.54 7.46
N THR A 114 17.62 -25.78 6.43
CA THR A 114 16.40 -25.01 6.14
C THR A 114 15.36 -25.19 7.24
N GLY A 115 14.53 -24.18 7.50
CA GLY A 115 13.49 -24.30 8.53
C GLY A 115 12.82 -22.97 8.86
N SER A 116 11.91 -23.01 9.84
CA SER A 116 11.12 -21.87 10.29
C SER A 116 11.96 -20.69 10.84
N TRP A 117 13.17 -20.96 11.33
CA TRP A 117 14.09 -19.95 11.81
C TRP A 117 14.50 -18.92 10.72
N LEU A 118 14.45 -19.31 9.44
CA LEU A 118 14.68 -18.37 8.33
C LEU A 118 13.58 -17.33 8.21
N ASN A 119 12.34 -17.70 8.52
CA ASN A 119 11.23 -16.75 8.59
C ASN A 119 11.39 -15.80 9.78
N GLU A 120 11.84 -16.33 10.92
CA GLU A 120 12.18 -15.50 12.08
C GLU A 120 13.33 -14.54 11.78
N LEU A 121 14.37 -14.99 11.08
CA LEU A 121 15.47 -14.15 10.61
C LEU A 121 14.94 -12.99 9.77
N LYS A 122 14.12 -13.27 8.75
CA LYS A 122 13.51 -12.24 7.92
C LYS A 122 12.65 -11.27 8.73
N LYS A 123 11.82 -11.79 9.64
CA LYS A 123 10.99 -10.98 10.52
C LYS A 123 11.84 -10.03 11.38
N CYS A 124 12.92 -10.51 11.99
CA CYS A 124 13.81 -9.68 12.80
C CYS A 124 14.48 -8.56 11.97
N ILE A 125 14.80 -8.83 10.70
CA ILE A 125 15.35 -7.80 9.79
C ILE A 125 14.29 -6.75 9.45
N TYR A 126 13.06 -7.13 9.11
CA TYR A 126 11.98 -6.20 8.86
C TYR A 126 11.61 -5.34 10.08
N GLU A 127 11.65 -5.95 11.28
CA GLU A 127 11.45 -5.24 12.55
C GLU A 127 12.65 -4.38 12.96
N ARG A 128 13.72 -4.34 12.16
CA ARG A 128 14.95 -3.56 12.42
C ARG A 128 15.56 -3.83 13.80
N LYS A 129 15.53 -5.10 14.25
CA LYS A 129 16.19 -5.46 15.51
C LYS A 129 17.69 -5.18 15.42
N PRO A 130 18.35 -4.87 16.54
CA PRO A 130 19.79 -4.57 16.56
C PRO A 130 20.61 -5.78 16.11
N ASP A 131 21.77 -5.52 15.54
CA ASP A 131 22.66 -6.56 14.97
C ASP A 131 23.15 -7.56 16.03
N GLU A 132 23.17 -7.18 17.30
CA GLU A 132 23.52 -8.02 18.46
C GLU A 132 22.40 -8.99 18.86
N TYR A 133 21.18 -8.82 18.33
CA TYR A 133 20.07 -9.71 18.64
C TYR A 133 20.42 -11.15 18.28
N LEU A 134 20.20 -12.08 19.23
CA LEU A 134 20.58 -13.48 19.06
C LEU A 134 19.40 -14.33 18.58
N LEU A 135 19.55 -14.94 17.40
CA LEU A 135 18.63 -15.95 16.91
C LEU A 135 19.11 -17.36 17.26
N GLN A 136 18.16 -18.24 17.51
CA GLN A 136 18.40 -19.66 17.67
C GLN A 136 18.36 -20.35 16.30
N ILE A 137 19.45 -21.02 15.95
CA ILE A 137 19.59 -21.77 14.69
C ILE A 137 19.66 -23.24 15.03
N PRO A 138 18.90 -24.11 14.38
CA PRO A 138 19.07 -25.54 14.52
C PRO A 138 20.49 -25.93 14.06
N ALA A 139 21.25 -26.61 14.91
CA ALA A 139 22.51 -27.23 14.55
C ALA A 139 22.33 -28.73 14.43
N GLY A 140 23.15 -29.39 13.62
CA GLY A 140 23.19 -30.85 13.56
C GLY A 140 23.28 -31.46 14.96
N ASN A 141 22.74 -32.65 15.16
CA ASN A 141 22.67 -33.38 16.44
C ASN A 141 21.71 -32.79 17.51
N ASN A 142 20.57 -32.24 17.11
CA ASN A 142 19.53 -31.71 18.02
C ASN A 142 20.04 -30.61 19.00
N ARG A 143 21.10 -29.90 18.69
CA ARG A 143 21.60 -28.77 19.47
C ARG A 143 21.25 -27.47 18.74
N ASN A 144 20.67 -26.52 19.45
CA ASN A 144 20.48 -25.17 18.92
C ASN A 144 21.73 -24.34 19.23
N GLN A 145 22.17 -23.54 18.29
CA GLN A 145 23.21 -22.54 18.50
C GLN A 145 22.62 -21.14 18.36
N LYS A 146 23.20 -20.19 19.08
CA LYS A 146 22.82 -18.78 18.98
C LYS A 146 23.81 -18.05 18.07
N LYS A 147 23.30 -17.26 17.13
CA LYS A 147 24.08 -16.38 16.26
C LYS A 147 23.47 -14.99 16.24
N SER A 148 24.32 -13.97 16.11
CA SER A 148 23.87 -12.60 16.04
C SER A 148 23.17 -12.31 14.70
N LEU A 149 22.15 -11.45 14.73
CA LEU A 149 21.38 -11.02 13.57
C LEU A 149 22.27 -10.41 12.50
N GLY A 150 23.22 -9.54 12.89
CA GLY A 150 24.15 -8.90 11.97
C GLY A 150 25.02 -9.91 11.21
N HIS A 151 25.53 -10.96 11.90
CA HIS A 151 26.28 -12.03 11.25
C HIS A 151 25.41 -12.79 10.24
N LEU A 152 24.20 -13.21 10.63
CA LEU A 152 23.31 -13.95 9.76
C LEU A 152 22.82 -13.12 8.56
N LYS A 153 22.51 -11.85 8.77
CA LYS A 153 22.14 -10.90 7.72
C LYS A 153 23.26 -10.77 6.69
N LYS A 154 24.50 -10.56 7.14
CA LYS A 154 25.66 -10.41 6.24
C LYS A 154 25.94 -11.67 5.42
N GLU A 155 25.90 -12.83 6.06
CA GLU A 155 26.32 -14.09 5.43
C GLU A 155 25.21 -14.73 4.59
N LEU A 156 23.95 -14.65 5.05
CA LEU A 156 22.85 -15.45 4.50
C LEU A 156 21.80 -14.65 3.73
N VAL A 157 21.78 -13.32 3.85
CA VAL A 157 20.69 -12.53 3.28
C VAL A 157 21.19 -11.63 2.17
N LEU A 158 20.59 -11.78 0.99
CA LEU A 158 20.69 -10.83 -0.09
C LEU A 158 19.46 -9.91 -0.01
N ILE A 159 19.71 -8.62 0.19
CA ILE A 159 18.65 -7.61 0.21
C ILE A 159 18.59 -6.99 -1.17
N SER A 160 17.42 -7.11 -1.82
CA SER A 160 17.10 -6.41 -3.06
C SER A 160 16.10 -5.30 -2.73
N PRO A 161 16.36 -4.05 -3.14
CA PRO A 161 15.42 -2.96 -2.89
C PRO A 161 14.06 -3.27 -3.52
N GLY A 162 13.00 -2.91 -2.81
CA GLY A 162 11.66 -2.90 -3.37
C GLY A 162 11.51 -1.76 -4.38
N GLN A 163 10.50 -1.83 -5.23
CA GLN A 163 10.18 -0.80 -6.23
C GLN A 163 9.11 0.15 -5.70
N LYS A 164 9.16 1.39 -6.16
CA LYS A 164 8.11 2.38 -5.92
C LYS A 164 7.43 2.74 -7.22
N ILE A 165 6.11 2.58 -7.26
CA ILE A 165 5.26 2.92 -8.41
C ILE A 165 4.27 3.98 -7.96
N SER A 166 4.25 5.12 -8.66
CA SER A 166 3.31 6.21 -8.38
C SER A 166 2.36 6.45 -9.54
N TYR A 167 1.13 6.84 -9.20
CA TYR A 167 0.04 7.03 -10.14
C TYR A 167 -0.75 8.30 -9.79
N VAL A 168 -0.79 9.26 -10.69
CA VAL A 168 -1.49 10.53 -10.54
C VAL A 168 -2.27 10.84 -11.82
N VAL A 169 -3.58 10.97 -11.68
CA VAL A 169 -4.50 11.32 -12.77
C VAL A 169 -5.56 12.26 -12.23
N ASP A 170 -6.30 12.90 -13.14
CA ASP A 170 -7.38 13.83 -12.81
C ASP A 170 -6.93 14.92 -11.83
N THR A 171 -5.93 15.70 -12.21
CA THR A 171 -5.38 16.78 -11.38
C THR A 171 -5.07 18.04 -12.18
N VAL A 172 -5.28 19.20 -11.57
CA VAL A 172 -4.95 20.50 -12.15
C VAL A 172 -3.56 20.95 -11.68
N TYR A 173 -2.87 21.70 -12.51
CA TYR A 173 -1.64 22.38 -12.09
C TYR A 173 -1.96 23.54 -11.14
N ASN A 174 -1.46 23.43 -9.91
CA ASN A 174 -1.28 24.53 -8.97
C ASN A 174 -0.11 24.21 -8.03
N GLU A 175 0.43 25.20 -7.32
CA GLU A 175 1.61 25.00 -6.47
C GLU A 175 1.36 24.02 -5.31
N ALA A 176 0.13 23.94 -4.80
CA ALA A 176 -0.21 22.97 -3.76
C ALA A 176 -0.20 21.53 -4.28
N ASN A 177 -0.83 21.28 -5.44
CA ASN A 177 -0.79 19.97 -6.09
C ASN A 177 0.62 19.59 -6.48
N LYS A 178 1.38 20.52 -7.09
CA LYS A 178 2.78 20.29 -7.45
C LYS A 178 3.60 19.82 -6.25
N THR A 179 3.50 20.50 -5.11
CA THR A 179 4.23 20.12 -3.90
C THR A 179 3.83 18.72 -3.44
N ARG A 180 2.52 18.43 -3.34
CA ARG A 180 2.00 17.13 -2.92
C ARG A 180 2.39 16.01 -3.87
N ILE A 181 2.34 16.26 -5.18
CA ILE A 181 2.74 15.28 -6.20
C ILE A 181 4.23 14.99 -6.08
N VAL A 182 5.08 16.02 -6.04
CA VAL A 182 6.54 15.85 -5.93
C VAL A 182 6.90 15.07 -4.67
N ASP A 183 6.26 15.34 -3.54
CA ASP A 183 6.51 14.59 -2.30
C ASP A 183 6.04 13.14 -2.40
N LEU A 184 4.87 12.90 -3.00
CA LEU A 184 4.32 11.56 -3.20
C LEU A 184 5.21 10.71 -4.12
N VAL A 185 5.66 11.29 -5.26
CA VAL A 185 6.37 10.54 -6.31
C VAL A 185 7.89 10.52 -6.12
N ARG A 186 8.42 11.21 -5.12
CA ARG A 186 9.86 11.24 -4.85
C ARG A 186 10.44 9.83 -4.80
N GLU A 187 11.54 9.61 -5.52
CA GLU A 187 12.23 8.31 -5.61
C GLU A 187 11.36 7.18 -6.19
N SER A 188 10.35 7.48 -7.00
CA SER A 188 9.61 6.45 -7.72
C SER A 188 10.45 5.87 -8.86
N ASP A 189 10.47 4.53 -8.97
CA ASP A 189 11.05 3.84 -10.11
C ASP A 189 10.19 4.00 -11.37
N ILE A 190 8.86 4.08 -11.17
CA ILE A 190 7.88 4.30 -12.24
C ILE A 190 6.86 5.34 -11.77
N PHE A 191 6.65 6.36 -12.59
CA PHE A 191 5.64 7.38 -12.36
C PHE A 191 4.68 7.46 -13.55
N PHE A 192 3.42 7.11 -13.31
CA PHE A 192 2.32 7.33 -14.24
C PHE A 192 1.67 8.66 -13.92
N CYS A 193 1.72 9.58 -14.88
CA CYS A 193 1.07 10.88 -14.76
C CYS A 193 0.23 11.15 -16.00
N GLU A 194 -0.98 11.68 -15.82
CA GLU A 194 -1.75 12.13 -16.96
C GLU A 194 -1.10 13.37 -17.60
N SER A 195 -1.26 13.47 -18.89
CA SER A 195 -0.94 14.68 -19.68
C SER A 195 -1.78 14.68 -20.96
N PRO A 196 -3.11 14.89 -20.84
CA PRO A 196 -4.02 14.76 -21.98
C PRO A 196 -3.91 15.93 -22.99
N PHE A 197 -3.23 17.01 -22.63
CA PHE A 197 -3.03 18.19 -23.45
C PHE A 197 -1.55 18.45 -23.68
N LEU A 198 -1.23 18.97 -24.88
CA LEU A 198 0.12 19.42 -25.22
C LEU A 198 0.43 20.76 -24.55
N ALA A 199 1.72 21.13 -24.46
CA ALA A 199 2.15 22.41 -23.88
C ALA A 199 1.50 23.61 -24.58
N GLU A 200 1.28 23.54 -25.88
CA GLU A 200 0.62 24.59 -26.67
C GLU A 200 -0.87 24.75 -26.35
N GLU A 201 -1.46 23.76 -25.68
CA GLU A 201 -2.87 23.75 -25.27
C GLU A 201 -3.04 24.11 -23.78
N GLU A 202 -2.07 24.75 -23.14
CA GLU A 202 -2.08 25.07 -21.71
C GLU A 202 -3.39 25.72 -21.23
N ALA A 203 -3.90 26.71 -21.99
CA ALA A 203 -5.16 27.37 -21.65
C ALA A 203 -6.35 26.40 -21.60
N ARG A 204 -6.37 25.40 -22.50
CA ARG A 204 -7.40 24.36 -22.54
C ARG A 204 -7.22 23.35 -21.41
N GLY A 205 -5.96 22.99 -21.09
CA GLY A 205 -5.66 22.14 -19.94
C GLY A 205 -6.17 22.76 -18.64
N LEU A 206 -5.90 24.05 -18.42
CA LEU A 206 -6.40 24.79 -17.26
C LEU A 206 -7.92 24.87 -17.23
N GLU A 207 -8.58 25.17 -18.36
CA GLU A 207 -10.05 25.19 -18.45
C GLU A 207 -10.68 23.83 -18.08
N ARG A 208 -10.03 22.74 -18.43
CA ARG A 208 -10.48 21.38 -18.18
C ARG A 208 -9.96 20.77 -16.89
N HIS A 209 -9.18 21.53 -16.13
CA HIS A 209 -8.56 21.11 -14.86
C HIS A 209 -7.59 19.92 -14.99
N HIS A 210 -6.90 19.81 -16.12
CA HIS A 210 -5.91 18.77 -16.38
C HIS A 210 -4.49 19.33 -16.55
N LEU A 211 -3.51 18.41 -16.45
CA LEU A 211 -2.11 18.72 -16.71
C LEU A 211 -1.85 18.78 -18.24
N THR A 212 -0.76 19.48 -18.57
CA THR A 212 -0.16 19.51 -19.92
C THR A 212 1.23 18.88 -19.89
N SER A 213 1.67 18.42 -21.06
CA SER A 213 3.03 17.85 -21.25
C SER A 213 4.10 18.95 -21.23
#